data_8a4ea34569d04471d991f1b550c0b87f
#
_entry.id   8a4ea34569d04471d991f1b550c0b87f
#
_cell.length_a   1.000
_cell.length_b   1.000
_cell.length_c   1.000
_cell.angle_alpha   90.00
_cell.angle_beta   90.00
_cell.angle_gamma   90.00
#
_symmetry.space_group_name_H-M   'P 1'
#
loop_
_entity.id
_entity.type
_entity.pdbx_description
1 polymer ?
#
loop_
_entity_poly.entity_id
_entity_poly.type
_entity_poly.pdbx_seq_one_letter_code
_entity_poly.pdbx_strand_id
1 'polypeptide(L)'
;MTSSVRKWPIRFTFLPSLLAVSLILGACQDASLPKESDAQEGTQTSADAVTDNTQMDEMSAEDKMIASLTRYRWTLMSATDRGAQPLTMLMDIKDQVRLSFSQYQGENTLSYSVGCNTMSAGYQLQGHTLTIDDGMSTKISCGELDKAENSLSQLMQGQSQLTLVLASSDKDDAAVKDDSPKSDKPILTQVTSDAATLIWEGKLTPQAKYNSKGETVFWAVSSKMIPCADNDSEMCLQVKPITYDNQGIKTSEGKWAVFTGEIDGYQHDGMHDEVLRLQRYQLDSDESVEGEEYAYVLDAVIESAVAE
;
A
#
# COMPACT_ATOMS: atom_id res chain seq x y z
N MET A 1 -35.62 -48.59 16.12
CA MET A 1 -34.14 -48.63 16.09
C MET A 1 -33.63 -47.34 16.71
N THR A 2 -33.24 -47.45 17.98
CA THR A 2 -32.89 -46.34 18.88
C THR A 2 -31.39 -46.07 18.76
N SER A 3 -31.00 -44.87 18.33
CA SER A 3 -29.60 -44.43 18.27
C SER A 3 -29.22 -43.71 19.56
N SER A 4 -28.26 -44.29 20.27
CA SER A 4 -27.73 -43.80 21.53
C SER A 4 -26.63 -42.78 21.34
N VAL A 5 -26.83 -41.58 21.83
CA VAL A 5 -25.82 -40.49 21.85
C VAL A 5 -25.00 -40.61 23.12
N ARG A 6 -23.71 -40.92 23.00
CA ARG A 6 -22.75 -40.91 24.11
C ARG A 6 -22.23 -39.48 24.36
N LYS A 7 -22.55 -38.95 25.53
CA LYS A 7 -21.94 -37.71 26.07
C LYS A 7 -20.59 -38.08 26.74
N TRP A 8 -19.54 -37.37 26.33
CA TRP A 8 -18.24 -37.39 27.02
C TRP A 8 -18.13 -36.17 27.95
N PRO A 9 -17.66 -36.34 29.19
CA PRO A 9 -17.44 -35.24 30.12
C PRO A 9 -16.03 -34.67 29.94
N ILE A 10 -15.95 -33.37 29.64
CA ILE A 10 -14.70 -32.59 29.63
C ILE A 10 -14.38 -32.23 31.10
N ARG A 11 -13.28 -32.76 31.62
CA ARG A 11 -12.73 -32.36 32.92
C ARG A 11 -11.77 -31.19 32.72
N PHE A 12 -12.13 -30.03 33.25
CA PHE A 12 -11.23 -28.90 33.43
C PHE A 12 -10.40 -29.13 34.71
N THR A 13 -9.08 -29.20 34.53
CA THR A 13 -8.12 -29.11 35.62
C THR A 13 -7.55 -27.70 35.68
N PHE A 14 -7.89 -26.99 36.72
CA PHE A 14 -7.27 -25.70 37.07
C PHE A 14 -5.94 -25.96 37.78
N LEU A 15 -4.84 -25.37 37.26
CA LEU A 15 -3.58 -25.21 37.97
C LEU A 15 -3.42 -23.75 38.35
N PRO A 16 -3.14 -23.42 39.61
CA PRO A 16 -2.81 -22.06 40.02
C PRO A 16 -1.31 -21.81 39.83
N SER A 17 -0.95 -20.83 39.01
CA SER A 17 0.41 -20.33 38.89
C SER A 17 0.67 -19.21 39.90
N LEU A 18 1.61 -19.46 40.78
CA LEU A 18 2.16 -18.52 41.77
C LEU A 18 2.95 -17.40 41.07
N LEU A 19 2.59 -16.15 41.34
CA LEU A 19 3.33 -14.96 41.04
C LEU A 19 4.47 -14.78 42.06
N ALA A 20 5.70 -14.77 41.57
CA ALA A 20 6.86 -14.30 42.34
C ALA A 20 7.24 -12.90 41.84
N VAL A 21 6.97 -11.90 42.68
CA VAL A 21 7.39 -10.50 42.51
C VAL A 21 8.79 -10.36 43.09
N SER A 22 9.79 -10.02 42.28
CA SER A 22 11.12 -9.62 42.74
C SER A 22 11.29 -8.11 42.53
N LEU A 23 11.25 -7.36 43.63
CA LEU A 23 11.65 -5.97 43.73
C LEU A 23 13.17 -5.91 43.86
N ILE A 24 13.85 -5.24 42.94
CA ILE A 24 15.24 -4.82 43.13
C ILE A 24 15.25 -3.29 43.23
N LEU A 25 15.47 -2.80 44.44
CA LEU A 25 15.84 -1.42 44.78
C LEU A 25 17.38 -1.30 44.61
N GLY A 26 17.82 -0.40 43.77
CA GLY A 26 19.22 -0.02 43.62
C GLY A 26 19.37 1.48 43.77
N ALA A 27 20.09 1.87 44.80
CA ALA A 27 20.24 3.21 45.37
C ALA A 27 21.08 4.18 44.53
N CYS A 28 20.74 5.46 44.71
CA CYS A 28 21.51 6.66 44.31
C CYS A 28 22.87 6.73 44.99
N GLN A 29 23.84 7.26 44.30
CA GLN A 29 24.97 7.96 44.93
C GLN A 29 25.29 9.24 44.19
N ASP A 30 25.17 10.34 44.96
CA ASP A 30 25.65 11.69 44.69
C ASP A 30 27.16 11.74 44.61
N ALA A 31 27.71 12.59 43.75
CA ALA A 31 28.92 13.33 44.02
C ALA A 31 29.09 14.58 43.12
N SER A 32 28.79 15.73 43.71
CA SER A 32 29.56 16.98 43.70
C SER A 32 29.92 17.71 42.39
N LEU A 33 29.36 18.89 42.28
CA LEU A 33 29.82 20.08 41.54
C LEU A 33 31.17 20.62 42.08
N PRO A 34 31.90 21.40 41.28
CA PRO A 34 32.04 22.83 41.55
C PRO A 34 31.86 23.77 40.33
N LYS A 35 31.13 24.78 40.57
CA LYS A 35 31.09 26.24 40.35
C LYS A 35 31.96 26.94 39.29
N GLU A 36 31.22 27.81 38.55
CA GLU A 36 31.55 29.17 38.03
C GLU A 36 32.65 29.29 36.97
N SER A 37 32.46 29.98 35.85
CA SER A 37 31.90 31.33 35.63
C SER A 37 31.81 31.68 34.14
N ASP A 38 30.95 32.64 33.88
CA ASP A 38 30.95 33.69 32.86
C ASP A 38 30.32 33.48 31.48
N ALA A 39 29.38 34.39 31.29
CA ALA A 39 28.57 34.78 30.20
C ALA A 39 29.29 34.97 28.86
N GLN A 40 28.64 34.57 27.76
CA GLN A 40 28.42 35.49 26.64
C GLN A 40 27.23 35.05 25.75
N GLU A 41 26.42 36.01 25.51
CA GLU A 41 25.29 36.17 24.64
C GLU A 41 25.69 35.86 23.18
N GLY A 42 24.84 35.13 22.43
CA GLY A 42 25.10 34.86 21.00
C GLY A 42 23.97 34.13 20.32
N THR A 43 22.94 34.89 19.95
CA THR A 43 22.15 34.77 18.72
C THR A 43 21.62 33.38 18.31
N GLN A 44 20.35 33.14 18.56
CA GLN A 44 19.52 32.18 17.83
C GLN A 44 19.54 32.50 16.34
N THR A 45 20.06 31.58 15.55
CA THR A 45 19.75 31.53 14.11
C THR A 45 19.03 30.21 13.87
N SER A 46 17.77 30.35 13.54
CA SER A 46 16.94 29.27 13.03
C SER A 46 17.59 28.71 11.78
N ALA A 47 17.86 27.42 11.78
CA ALA A 47 18.18 26.65 10.59
C ALA A 47 17.25 25.44 10.60
N ASP A 48 16.05 25.68 10.15
CA ASP A 48 15.14 24.64 9.70
C ASP A 48 15.25 24.51 8.19
N ALA A 49 15.04 23.26 7.77
CA ALA A 49 14.84 22.85 6.40
C ALA A 49 16.09 22.74 5.50
N VAL A 50 16.90 21.70 5.72
CA VAL A 50 17.52 20.91 4.63
C VAL A 50 17.91 19.54 5.23
N THR A 51 17.03 18.55 5.25
CA THR A 51 17.37 17.21 5.77
C THR A 51 16.69 16.08 5.01
N ASP A 52 16.37 16.25 3.75
CA ASP A 52 15.76 15.13 3.00
C ASP A 52 16.65 14.56 1.88
N ASN A 53 17.67 15.28 1.44
CA ASN A 53 18.52 14.80 0.35
C ASN A 53 19.82 14.10 0.82
N THR A 54 20.16 14.18 2.11
CA THR A 54 21.40 13.59 2.64
C THR A 54 21.22 12.14 3.11
N GLN A 55 20.00 11.72 3.41
CA GLN A 55 19.73 10.33 3.86
C GLN A 55 19.71 9.31 2.72
N MET A 56 19.45 9.72 1.48
CA MET A 56 19.46 8.80 0.33
C MET A 56 20.88 8.39 -0.09
N ASP A 57 21.91 9.19 0.20
CA ASP A 57 23.28 8.89 -0.18
C ASP A 57 23.94 7.80 0.70
N GLU A 58 23.38 7.54 1.90
CA GLU A 58 23.86 6.49 2.80
C GLU A 58 23.13 5.15 2.66
N MET A 59 22.04 5.08 1.88
CA MET A 59 21.29 3.83 1.68
C MET A 59 22.05 2.84 0.80
N SER A 60 22.01 1.56 1.16
CA SER A 60 22.55 0.49 0.31
C SER A 60 21.87 0.43 -1.07
N ALA A 61 22.54 -0.20 -2.05
CA ALA A 61 21.93 -0.39 -3.37
C ALA A 61 20.62 -1.23 -3.30
N GLU A 62 20.59 -2.19 -2.37
CA GLU A 62 19.40 -2.99 -2.12
C GLU A 62 18.26 -2.14 -1.53
N ASP A 63 18.56 -1.30 -0.53
CA ASP A 63 17.54 -0.43 0.08
C ASP A 63 16.98 0.57 -0.94
N LYS A 64 17.83 1.14 -1.80
CA LYS A 64 17.39 2.00 -2.91
C LYS A 64 16.47 1.25 -3.88
N MET A 65 16.79 0.01 -4.21
CA MET A 65 15.95 -0.83 -5.07
C MET A 65 14.61 -1.14 -4.40
N ILE A 66 14.61 -1.55 -3.13
CA ILE A 66 13.40 -1.81 -2.33
C ILE A 66 12.53 -0.55 -2.25
N ALA A 67 13.11 0.60 -1.91
CA ALA A 67 12.42 1.87 -1.88
C ALA A 67 11.78 2.21 -3.24
N SER A 68 12.48 1.95 -4.34
CA SER A 68 11.94 2.13 -5.68
C SER A 68 10.79 1.17 -5.99
N LEU A 69 10.93 -0.12 -5.66
CA LEU A 69 9.90 -1.13 -5.90
C LEU A 69 8.60 -0.83 -5.15
N THR A 70 8.69 -0.34 -3.90
CA THR A 70 7.54 -0.03 -3.04
C THR A 70 6.77 1.23 -3.45
N ARG A 71 7.38 2.10 -4.26
CA ARG A 71 6.72 3.31 -4.77
C ARG A 71 5.61 3.03 -5.78
N TYR A 72 5.62 1.84 -6.39
CA TYR A 72 4.72 1.52 -7.51
C TYR A 72 3.83 0.33 -7.21
N ARG A 73 2.64 0.35 -7.79
CA ARG A 73 1.81 -0.83 -8.04
C ARG A 73 2.11 -1.30 -9.46
N TRP A 74 2.44 -2.57 -9.60
CA TRP A 74 2.88 -3.17 -10.84
C TRP A 74 1.75 -3.94 -11.51
N THR A 75 1.54 -3.70 -12.80
CA THR A 75 0.58 -4.42 -13.64
C THR A 75 1.32 -5.19 -14.72
N LEU A 76 0.95 -6.42 -14.98
CA LEU A 76 1.61 -7.24 -15.99
C LEU A 76 1.41 -6.66 -17.39
N MET A 77 2.51 -6.42 -18.11
CA MET A 77 2.51 -6.05 -19.52
C MET A 77 2.68 -7.28 -20.41
N SER A 78 3.65 -8.13 -20.04
CA SER A 78 4.03 -9.30 -20.83
C SER A 78 4.51 -10.43 -19.94
N ALA A 79 4.21 -11.65 -20.33
CA ALA A 79 4.72 -12.87 -19.72
C ALA A 79 5.08 -13.87 -20.83
N THR A 80 6.33 -14.33 -20.85
CA THR A 80 6.83 -15.30 -21.82
C THR A 80 7.58 -16.42 -21.11
N ASP A 81 7.54 -17.60 -21.73
CA ASP A 81 8.34 -18.75 -21.30
C ASP A 81 9.82 -18.63 -21.73
N ARG A 82 10.62 -19.64 -21.41
CA ARG A 82 12.03 -19.74 -21.80
C ARG A 82 12.25 -19.68 -23.32
N GLY A 83 11.26 -20.08 -24.10
CA GLY A 83 11.29 -20.05 -25.57
C GLY A 83 10.78 -18.75 -26.17
N ALA A 84 10.55 -17.72 -25.32
CA ALA A 84 9.93 -16.45 -25.69
C ALA A 84 8.48 -16.60 -26.24
N GLN A 85 7.80 -17.71 -25.89
CA GLN A 85 6.40 -17.88 -26.25
C GLN A 85 5.51 -17.24 -25.18
N PRO A 86 4.44 -16.54 -25.58
CA PRO A 86 3.52 -15.92 -24.61
C PRO A 86 2.87 -16.96 -23.70
N LEU A 87 2.83 -16.67 -22.40
CA LEU A 87 2.06 -17.42 -21.41
C LEU A 87 0.58 -17.01 -21.50
N THR A 88 -0.14 -17.62 -22.45
CA THR A 88 -1.49 -17.20 -22.89
C THR A 88 -2.44 -16.99 -21.72
N MET A 89 -2.48 -17.91 -20.74
CA MET A 89 -3.37 -17.78 -19.57
C MET A 89 -3.18 -16.48 -18.78
N LEU A 90 -1.94 -15.98 -18.69
CA LEU A 90 -1.64 -14.71 -18.02
C LEU A 90 -1.83 -13.53 -18.96
N MET A 91 -1.52 -13.72 -20.25
CA MET A 91 -1.64 -12.65 -21.23
C MET A 91 -3.08 -12.27 -21.53
N ASP A 92 -4.01 -13.22 -21.49
CA ASP A 92 -5.44 -12.99 -21.72
C ASP A 92 -6.07 -12.12 -20.61
N ILE A 93 -5.47 -12.11 -19.42
CA ILE A 93 -5.95 -11.36 -18.24
C ILE A 93 -4.91 -10.38 -17.69
N LYS A 94 -3.87 -10.04 -18.46
CA LYS A 94 -2.72 -9.27 -18.00
C LYS A 94 -3.11 -7.98 -17.26
N ASP A 95 -4.19 -7.31 -17.70
CA ASP A 95 -4.67 -6.08 -17.12
C ASP A 95 -5.27 -6.25 -15.69
N GLN A 96 -5.49 -7.48 -15.25
CA GLN A 96 -5.93 -7.83 -13.88
C GLN A 96 -4.76 -8.34 -13.03
N VAL A 97 -3.64 -8.75 -13.65
CA VAL A 97 -2.50 -9.31 -12.93
C VAL A 97 -1.71 -8.20 -12.25
N ARG A 98 -1.60 -8.28 -10.93
CA ARG A 98 -0.99 -7.25 -10.08
C ARG A 98 0.16 -7.82 -9.27
N LEU A 99 1.15 -6.97 -9.02
CA LEU A 99 2.26 -7.21 -8.09
C LEU A 99 2.47 -5.94 -7.26
N SER A 100 2.68 -6.08 -5.97
CA SER A 100 3.00 -4.97 -5.06
C SER A 100 4.10 -5.39 -4.12
N PHE A 101 5.01 -4.48 -3.83
CA PHE A 101 6.03 -4.60 -2.80
C PHE A 101 5.69 -3.67 -1.66
N SER A 102 5.95 -4.11 -0.43
CA SER A 102 5.77 -3.30 0.77
C SER A 102 6.87 -3.60 1.79
N GLN A 103 7.11 -2.63 2.66
CA GLN A 103 8.00 -2.78 3.80
C GLN A 103 7.27 -2.29 5.05
N TYR A 104 7.24 -3.12 6.07
CA TYR A 104 6.62 -2.79 7.35
C TYR A 104 7.50 -3.27 8.51
N GLN A 105 7.89 -2.36 9.39
CA GLN A 105 8.77 -2.63 10.55
C GLN A 105 10.09 -3.32 10.17
N GLY A 106 10.63 -3.03 8.98
CA GLY A 106 11.86 -3.65 8.48
C GLY A 106 11.66 -4.99 7.76
N GLU A 107 10.46 -5.53 7.76
CA GLU A 107 10.12 -6.76 7.04
C GLU A 107 9.65 -6.43 5.61
N ASN A 108 10.29 -7.06 4.63
CA ASN A 108 9.93 -6.92 3.22
C ASN A 108 8.89 -7.95 2.84
N THR A 109 7.76 -7.50 2.31
CA THR A 109 6.69 -8.36 1.83
C THR A 109 6.28 -7.99 0.42
N LEU A 110 5.81 -8.96 -0.33
CA LEU A 110 5.17 -8.73 -1.61
C LEU A 110 3.81 -9.41 -1.66
N SER A 111 2.95 -8.91 -2.51
CA SER A 111 1.68 -9.56 -2.83
C SER A 111 1.44 -9.53 -4.33
N TYR A 112 0.79 -10.59 -4.84
CA TYR A 112 0.40 -10.70 -6.24
C TYR A 112 -0.97 -11.35 -6.38
N SER A 113 -1.66 -11.05 -7.47
CA SER A 113 -3.02 -11.52 -7.75
C SER A 113 -3.29 -11.54 -9.24
N VAL A 114 -4.21 -12.40 -9.65
CA VAL A 114 -4.78 -12.42 -11.01
C VAL A 114 -6.22 -11.84 -11.04
N GLY A 115 -6.60 -11.11 -9.99
CA GLY A 115 -7.92 -10.50 -9.89
C GLY A 115 -8.94 -11.27 -9.03
N CYS A 116 -8.53 -12.34 -8.36
CA CYS A 116 -9.37 -13.09 -7.42
C CYS A 116 -8.67 -13.27 -6.08
N ASN A 117 -7.88 -14.33 -5.91
CA ASN A 117 -7.12 -14.49 -4.68
C ASN A 117 -5.89 -13.57 -4.65
N THR A 118 -5.48 -13.20 -3.45
CA THR A 118 -4.22 -12.52 -3.20
C THR A 118 -3.26 -13.49 -2.52
N MET A 119 -2.09 -13.63 -3.12
CA MET A 119 -0.96 -14.35 -2.55
C MET A 119 -0.01 -13.32 -1.93
N SER A 120 0.47 -13.59 -0.72
CA SER A 120 1.40 -12.73 0.01
C SER A 120 2.55 -13.56 0.57
N ALA A 121 3.77 -13.05 0.43
CA ALA A 121 4.98 -13.72 0.92
C ALA A 121 6.02 -12.70 1.40
N GLY A 122 6.90 -13.13 2.30
CA GLY A 122 8.15 -12.42 2.57
C GLY A 122 9.08 -12.50 1.37
N TYR A 123 9.97 -11.52 1.24
CA TYR A 123 11.04 -11.60 0.24
C TYR A 123 12.36 -11.04 0.75
N GLN A 124 13.43 -11.48 0.15
CA GLN A 124 14.78 -10.96 0.31
C GLN A 124 15.31 -10.49 -1.04
N LEU A 125 16.01 -9.36 -1.02
CA LEU A 125 16.70 -8.84 -2.20
C LEU A 125 18.20 -8.82 -1.91
N GLN A 126 19.00 -9.41 -2.80
CA GLN A 126 20.45 -9.38 -2.75
C GLN A 126 20.97 -8.90 -4.10
N GLY A 127 21.44 -7.66 -4.16
CA GLY A 127 21.71 -6.99 -5.43
C GLY A 127 20.45 -6.92 -6.30
N HIS A 128 20.42 -7.66 -7.37
CA HIS A 128 19.25 -7.76 -8.27
C HIS A 128 18.50 -9.09 -8.13
N THR A 129 18.91 -9.97 -7.22
CA THR A 129 18.29 -11.28 -7.01
C THR A 129 17.20 -11.18 -5.96
N LEU A 130 15.96 -11.37 -6.39
CA LEU A 130 14.78 -11.50 -5.54
C LEU A 130 14.64 -12.97 -5.14
N THR A 131 14.53 -13.25 -3.85
CA THR A 131 14.16 -14.57 -3.32
C THR A 131 12.83 -14.42 -2.59
N ILE A 132 11.84 -15.22 -2.97
CA ILE A 132 10.49 -15.18 -2.37
C ILE A 132 10.37 -16.38 -1.44
N ASP A 133 9.96 -16.11 -0.20
CA ASP A 133 9.72 -17.11 0.84
C ASP A 133 8.38 -17.83 0.62
N ASP A 134 8.10 -18.85 1.43
CA ASP A 134 6.78 -19.50 1.42
C ASP A 134 5.68 -18.50 1.78
N GLY A 135 4.64 -18.47 0.97
CA GLY A 135 3.57 -17.48 1.07
C GLY A 135 2.27 -18.04 1.60
N MET A 136 1.36 -17.12 1.88
CA MET A 136 -0.04 -17.38 2.21
C MET A 136 -0.94 -16.90 1.08
N SER A 137 -2.08 -17.57 0.89
CA SER A 137 -3.09 -17.19 -0.08
C SER A 137 -4.48 -17.17 0.54
N THR A 138 -5.30 -16.22 0.15
CA THR A 138 -6.75 -16.38 0.30
C THR A 138 -7.20 -17.56 -0.58
N LYS A 139 -8.25 -18.28 -0.16
CA LYS A 139 -8.71 -19.47 -0.91
C LYS A 139 -10.19 -19.36 -1.20
N ILE A 140 -10.51 -18.70 -2.28
CA ILE A 140 -11.83 -18.68 -2.89
C ILE A 140 -11.67 -19.38 -4.23
N SER A 141 -12.62 -20.24 -4.62
CA SER A 141 -12.61 -20.81 -5.97
C SER A 141 -13.08 -19.77 -6.98
N CYS A 142 -12.24 -19.50 -7.95
CA CYS A 142 -12.43 -18.45 -8.94
C CYS A 142 -12.62 -19.00 -10.36
N GLY A 143 -12.92 -20.31 -10.47
CA GLY A 143 -13.20 -20.97 -11.73
C GLY A 143 -12.00 -20.96 -12.68
N GLU A 144 -12.10 -20.34 -13.84
CA GLU A 144 -11.00 -20.33 -14.83
C GLU A 144 -9.75 -19.59 -14.34
N LEU A 145 -9.91 -18.60 -13.42
CA LEU A 145 -8.77 -17.89 -12.86
C LEU A 145 -7.89 -18.75 -11.96
N ASP A 146 -8.40 -19.87 -11.39
CA ASP A 146 -7.60 -20.77 -10.56
C ASP A 146 -6.36 -21.31 -11.31
N LYS A 147 -6.48 -21.52 -12.63
CA LYS A 147 -5.36 -21.97 -13.46
C LYS A 147 -4.32 -20.88 -13.65
N ALA A 148 -4.74 -19.65 -13.85
CA ALA A 148 -3.84 -18.50 -13.97
C ALA A 148 -3.15 -18.19 -12.64
N GLU A 149 -3.85 -18.31 -11.50
CA GLU A 149 -3.28 -18.17 -10.16
C GLU A 149 -2.18 -19.21 -9.91
N ASN A 150 -2.45 -20.48 -10.22
CA ASN A 150 -1.46 -21.54 -10.07
C ASN A 150 -0.24 -21.29 -10.98
N SER A 151 -0.45 -20.86 -12.23
CA SER A 151 0.62 -20.53 -13.16
C SER A 151 1.49 -19.37 -12.64
N LEU A 152 0.85 -18.27 -12.21
CA LEU A 152 1.57 -17.13 -11.64
C LEU A 152 2.32 -17.53 -10.35
N SER A 153 1.67 -18.29 -9.47
CA SER A 153 2.28 -18.75 -8.21
C SER A 153 3.52 -19.60 -8.44
N GLN A 154 3.53 -20.46 -9.48
CA GLN A 154 4.72 -21.22 -9.85
C GLN A 154 5.86 -20.32 -10.33
N LEU A 155 5.55 -19.30 -11.14
CA LEU A 155 6.54 -18.35 -11.64
C LEU A 155 7.12 -17.46 -10.54
N MET A 156 6.35 -17.20 -9.49
CA MET A 156 6.76 -16.37 -8.36
C MET A 156 7.54 -17.13 -7.30
N GLN A 157 7.64 -18.48 -7.38
CA GLN A 157 8.41 -19.28 -6.42
C GLN A 157 9.92 -19.18 -6.65
N GLY A 158 10.67 -19.24 -5.55
CA GLY A 158 12.13 -19.31 -5.57
C GLY A 158 12.81 -17.99 -5.93
N GLN A 159 13.79 -18.03 -6.84
CA GLN A 159 14.62 -16.88 -7.19
C GLN A 159 14.28 -16.30 -8.54
N SER A 160 14.40 -14.97 -8.63
CA SER A 160 14.27 -14.22 -9.88
C SER A 160 15.31 -13.12 -9.97
N GLN A 161 15.72 -12.77 -11.19
CA GLN A 161 16.55 -11.58 -11.44
C GLN A 161 15.63 -10.40 -11.79
N LEU A 162 15.83 -9.29 -11.11
CA LEU A 162 15.07 -8.06 -11.34
C LEU A 162 15.92 -7.03 -12.08
N THR A 163 15.30 -6.35 -13.03
CA THR A 163 15.84 -5.14 -13.65
C THR A 163 14.77 -4.07 -13.63
N LEU A 164 15.08 -2.92 -13.02
CA LEU A 164 14.17 -1.79 -12.90
C LEU A 164 14.65 -0.63 -13.77
N VAL A 165 13.79 -0.14 -14.65
CA VAL A 165 13.95 1.08 -15.42
C VAL A 165 12.92 2.09 -14.93
N LEU A 166 13.37 3.20 -14.36
CA LEU A 166 12.51 4.28 -13.91
C LEU A 166 12.17 5.20 -15.10
N ALA A 167 11.01 5.84 -15.03
CA ALA A 167 10.64 6.86 -16.01
C ALA A 167 11.65 8.01 -15.96
N SER A 168 12.04 8.51 -17.12
CA SER A 168 12.87 9.72 -17.21
C SER A 168 12.00 10.91 -16.77
N SER A 169 12.29 11.50 -15.63
CA SER A 169 11.69 12.79 -15.27
C SER A 169 12.32 13.86 -16.18
N ASP A 170 11.50 14.61 -16.91
CA ASP A 170 11.95 15.67 -17.84
C ASP A 170 12.66 16.86 -17.17
N LYS A 171 13.01 16.77 -15.89
CA LYS A 171 13.44 17.94 -15.14
C LYS A 171 14.88 18.00 -14.67
N ASP A 172 15.62 16.92 -14.58
CA ASP A 172 17.02 17.06 -14.14
C ASP A 172 17.87 15.84 -14.56
N ASP A 173 18.46 15.86 -15.77
CA ASP A 173 19.77 15.23 -15.93
C ASP A 173 20.38 15.52 -17.32
N ALA A 174 21.04 16.69 -17.42
CA ALA A 174 21.89 17.00 -18.57
C ALA A 174 23.29 16.36 -18.47
N ALA A 175 23.53 15.41 -17.59
CA ALA A 175 24.89 14.95 -17.26
C ALA A 175 25.19 13.45 -17.34
N VAL A 176 24.23 12.56 -17.58
CA VAL A 176 24.53 11.14 -17.76
C VAL A 176 24.02 10.65 -19.11
N LYS A 177 24.92 10.47 -20.07
CA LYS A 177 24.65 9.69 -21.28
C LYS A 177 24.67 8.22 -20.90
N ASP A 178 23.56 7.71 -20.39
CA ASP A 178 23.31 6.30 -20.25
C ASP A 178 22.48 5.83 -21.46
N ASP A 179 22.98 4.83 -22.19
CA ASP A 179 22.29 4.20 -23.33
C ASP A 179 21.14 3.27 -22.90
N SER A 180 20.67 3.37 -21.67
CA SER A 180 19.52 2.61 -21.15
C SER A 180 18.24 2.98 -21.90
N PRO A 181 17.37 2.00 -22.20
CA PRO A 181 16.10 2.28 -22.87
C PRO A 181 15.25 3.24 -22.00
N LYS A 182 15.01 4.42 -22.53
CA LYS A 182 14.14 5.41 -21.89
C LYS A 182 12.70 4.93 -22.01
N SER A 183 12.02 4.79 -20.90
CA SER A 183 10.58 4.49 -20.86
C SER A 183 9.86 5.69 -20.28
N ASP A 184 8.69 6.01 -20.83
CA ASP A 184 7.80 7.05 -20.28
C ASP A 184 7.17 6.61 -18.95
N LYS A 185 7.23 5.30 -18.64
CA LYS A 185 6.69 4.70 -17.42
C LYS A 185 7.72 3.77 -16.78
N PRO A 186 7.70 3.59 -15.46
CA PRO A 186 8.55 2.62 -14.79
C PRO A 186 8.29 1.20 -15.28
N ILE A 187 9.35 0.48 -15.63
CA ILE A 187 9.29 -0.91 -16.09
C ILE A 187 10.14 -1.78 -15.19
N LEU A 188 9.52 -2.84 -14.66
CA LEU A 188 10.20 -3.89 -13.93
C LEU A 188 10.23 -5.16 -14.78
N THR A 189 11.43 -5.65 -15.08
CA THR A 189 11.63 -6.94 -15.73
C THR A 189 12.05 -7.96 -14.68
N GLN A 190 11.34 -9.07 -14.62
CA GLN A 190 11.61 -10.20 -13.73
C GLN A 190 11.92 -11.43 -14.58
N VAL A 191 13.10 -12.02 -14.41
CA VAL A 191 13.49 -13.27 -15.06
C VAL A 191 13.55 -14.36 -14.00
N THR A 192 12.67 -15.35 -14.08
CA THR A 192 12.57 -16.44 -13.11
C THR A 192 13.69 -17.46 -13.26
N SER A 193 13.87 -18.34 -12.27
CA SER A 193 14.83 -19.46 -12.32
C SER A 193 14.62 -20.39 -13.53
N ASP A 194 13.37 -20.52 -14.00
CA ASP A 194 13.01 -21.31 -15.18
C ASP A 194 13.17 -20.55 -16.50
N ALA A 195 13.77 -19.34 -16.42
CA ALA A 195 13.99 -18.44 -17.54
C ALA A 195 12.69 -17.93 -18.21
N ALA A 196 11.57 -17.93 -17.51
CA ALA A 196 10.40 -17.18 -17.90
C ALA A 196 10.65 -15.69 -17.63
N THR A 197 10.11 -14.82 -18.48
CA THR A 197 10.26 -13.38 -18.37
C THR A 197 8.89 -12.73 -18.14
N LEU A 198 8.78 -11.98 -17.05
CA LEU A 198 7.61 -11.16 -16.71
C LEU A 198 8.01 -9.70 -16.81
N ILE A 199 7.24 -8.91 -17.53
CA ILE A 199 7.42 -7.45 -17.66
C ILE A 199 6.24 -6.77 -17.03
N TRP A 200 6.53 -5.86 -16.11
CA TRP A 200 5.54 -5.13 -15.32
C TRP A 200 5.66 -3.63 -15.57
N GLU A 201 4.52 -2.96 -15.73
CA GLU A 201 4.41 -1.50 -15.77
C GLU A 201 4.06 -0.98 -14.37
N GLY A 202 4.78 0.02 -13.89
CA GLY A 202 4.56 0.67 -12.60
C GLY A 202 3.63 1.88 -12.70
N LYS A 203 2.67 1.97 -11.76
CA LYS A 203 1.90 3.19 -11.47
C LYS A 203 2.22 3.61 -10.05
N LEU A 204 2.56 4.88 -9.81
CA LEU A 204 2.83 5.39 -8.46
C LEU A 204 1.70 5.00 -7.50
N THR A 205 2.09 4.54 -6.33
CA THR A 205 1.14 4.42 -5.22
C THR A 205 0.66 5.81 -4.80
N PRO A 206 -0.54 5.95 -4.24
CA PRO A 206 -1.00 7.24 -3.74
C PRO A 206 -0.03 7.88 -2.74
N GLN A 207 0.53 7.08 -1.83
CA GLN A 207 1.53 7.55 -0.89
C GLN A 207 2.78 8.12 -1.58
N ALA A 208 3.26 7.47 -2.65
CA ALA A 208 4.41 7.95 -3.41
C ALA A 208 4.05 9.16 -4.29
N LYS A 209 2.82 9.22 -4.82
CA LYS A 209 2.31 10.32 -5.63
C LYS A 209 2.20 11.60 -4.81
N TYR A 210 1.64 11.52 -3.60
CA TYR A 210 1.40 12.68 -2.73
C TYR A 210 2.48 12.86 -1.67
N ASN A 211 3.56 12.09 -1.73
CA ASN A 211 4.70 12.12 -0.80
C ASN A 211 4.28 12.20 0.68
N SER A 212 3.16 11.59 1.03
CA SER A 212 2.60 11.63 2.37
C SER A 212 1.87 10.33 2.71
N LYS A 213 1.75 10.06 4.00
CA LYS A 213 0.91 8.97 4.49
C LYS A 213 -0.54 9.44 4.48
N GLY A 214 -1.41 8.74 3.74
CA GLY A 214 -2.83 9.02 3.73
C GLY A 214 -3.48 8.91 5.10
N GLU A 215 -4.49 9.74 5.35
CA GLU A 215 -5.37 9.64 6.50
C GLU A 215 -6.61 8.84 6.12
N THR A 216 -6.96 7.82 6.91
CA THR A 216 -8.18 7.05 6.67
C THR A 216 -9.41 7.86 7.09
N VAL A 217 -10.31 8.07 6.14
CA VAL A 217 -11.61 8.71 6.37
C VAL A 217 -12.73 7.85 5.80
N PHE A 218 -13.95 8.04 6.31
CA PHE A 218 -15.13 7.30 5.84
C PHE A 218 -16.21 8.26 5.39
N TRP A 219 -16.75 8.01 4.20
CA TRP A 219 -17.85 8.78 3.65
C TRP A 219 -19.01 7.88 3.23
N ALA A 220 -20.23 8.27 3.59
CA ALA A 220 -21.39 7.78 2.87
C ALA A 220 -21.56 8.62 1.61
N VAL A 221 -21.84 7.94 0.50
CA VAL A 221 -22.13 8.51 -0.81
C VAL A 221 -23.55 8.13 -1.18
N SER A 222 -24.37 9.12 -1.53
CA SER A 222 -25.74 8.86 -2.00
C SER A 222 -25.73 8.35 -3.44
N SER A 223 -26.63 7.44 -3.76
CA SER A 223 -26.95 7.05 -5.13
C SER A 223 -27.43 8.21 -6.02
N LYS A 224 -27.92 9.28 -5.38
CA LYS A 224 -28.46 10.46 -6.09
C LYS A 224 -27.39 11.54 -6.14
N MET A 225 -26.99 11.89 -7.35
CA MET A 225 -26.18 13.08 -7.60
C MET A 225 -27.05 14.35 -7.54
N ILE A 226 -26.44 15.46 -7.19
CA ILE A 226 -27.11 16.78 -7.11
C ILE A 226 -26.34 17.77 -7.98
N PRO A 227 -26.98 18.88 -8.45
CA PRO A 227 -26.25 19.92 -9.18
C PRO A 227 -25.07 20.46 -8.35
N CYS A 228 -23.94 20.68 -9.02
CA CYS A 228 -22.77 21.25 -8.39
C CYS A 228 -23.02 22.70 -7.97
N ALA A 229 -22.36 23.13 -6.88
CA ALA A 229 -22.58 24.46 -6.32
C ALA A 229 -22.17 25.59 -7.30
N ASP A 230 -21.16 25.33 -8.12
CA ASP A 230 -20.56 26.34 -9.04
C ASP A 230 -21.08 26.22 -10.48
N ASN A 231 -21.77 25.14 -10.80
CA ASN A 231 -22.27 24.88 -12.15
C ASN A 231 -23.49 23.95 -12.11
N ASP A 232 -24.69 24.54 -12.20
CA ASP A 232 -25.96 23.80 -12.22
C ASP A 232 -26.11 22.79 -13.36
N SER A 233 -25.24 22.87 -14.38
CA SER A 233 -25.23 21.94 -15.53
C SER A 233 -24.44 20.66 -15.26
N GLU A 234 -23.64 20.63 -14.20
CA GLU A 234 -22.85 19.50 -13.79
C GLU A 234 -23.45 18.84 -12.55
N MET A 235 -23.33 17.52 -12.47
CA MET A 235 -23.83 16.74 -11.36
C MET A 235 -22.67 16.30 -10.45
N CYS A 236 -22.79 16.57 -9.17
CA CYS A 236 -21.82 16.30 -8.14
C CYS A 236 -22.27 15.20 -7.19
N LEU A 237 -21.31 14.52 -6.56
CA LEU A 237 -21.60 13.56 -5.51
C LEU A 237 -22.19 14.26 -4.28
N GLN A 238 -23.15 13.60 -3.65
CA GLN A 238 -23.65 13.96 -2.35
C GLN A 238 -23.02 13.05 -1.30
N VAL A 239 -22.20 13.60 -0.42
CA VAL A 239 -21.42 12.85 0.55
C VAL A 239 -21.67 13.33 1.98
N LYS A 240 -21.47 12.45 2.96
CA LYS A 240 -21.42 12.82 4.39
C LYS A 240 -20.31 12.05 5.10
N PRO A 241 -19.52 12.68 5.98
CA PRO A 241 -18.53 11.99 6.76
C PRO A 241 -19.16 11.08 7.80
N ILE A 242 -18.53 9.93 8.03
CA ILE A 242 -18.88 8.94 9.05
C ILE A 242 -17.67 8.73 9.95
N THR A 243 -17.90 8.60 11.25
CA THR A 243 -16.86 8.27 12.23
C THR A 243 -17.13 6.90 12.83
N TYR A 244 -16.10 6.08 12.89
CA TYR A 244 -16.09 4.80 13.57
C TYR A 244 -15.12 4.84 14.76
N ASP A 245 -15.41 4.07 15.80
CA ASP A 245 -14.46 3.84 16.89
C ASP A 245 -13.42 2.76 16.53
N ASN A 246 -12.49 2.48 17.46
CA ASN A 246 -11.45 1.47 17.27
C ASN A 246 -11.97 0.03 17.15
N GLN A 247 -13.26 -0.21 17.42
CA GLN A 247 -13.93 -1.49 17.27
C GLN A 247 -14.71 -1.59 15.95
N GLY A 248 -14.69 -0.52 15.14
CA GLY A 248 -15.45 -0.44 13.91
C GLY A 248 -16.93 -0.15 14.11
N ILE A 249 -17.32 0.36 15.29
CA ILE A 249 -18.69 0.77 15.57
C ILE A 249 -18.88 2.23 15.16
N LYS A 250 -19.92 2.49 14.36
CA LYS A 250 -20.27 3.83 13.93
C LYS A 250 -20.70 4.70 15.13
N THR A 251 -19.98 5.79 15.34
CA THR A 251 -20.18 6.69 16.48
C THR A 251 -20.87 7.99 16.10
N SER A 252 -20.65 8.48 14.88
CA SER A 252 -21.30 9.71 14.41
C SER A 252 -21.43 9.77 12.89
N GLU A 253 -22.34 10.62 12.43
CA GLU A 253 -22.51 11.00 11.03
C GLU A 253 -22.55 12.53 10.92
N GLY A 254 -21.91 13.05 9.89
CA GLY A 254 -21.99 14.46 9.54
C GLY A 254 -23.26 14.79 8.75
N LYS A 255 -23.31 16.00 8.22
CA LYS A 255 -24.36 16.44 7.31
C LYS A 255 -23.99 16.09 5.87
N TRP A 256 -25.01 15.87 5.06
CA TRP A 256 -24.84 15.77 3.61
C TRP A 256 -24.29 17.08 3.04
N ALA A 257 -23.30 16.97 2.18
CA ALA A 257 -22.67 18.08 1.47
C ALA A 257 -22.42 17.70 0.01
N VAL A 258 -22.32 18.70 -0.84
CA VAL A 258 -21.89 18.55 -2.23
C VAL A 258 -20.39 18.31 -2.24
N PHE A 259 -19.94 17.35 -3.01
CA PHE A 259 -18.53 17.12 -3.28
C PHE A 259 -18.28 17.29 -4.77
N THR A 260 -17.47 18.28 -5.12
CA THR A 260 -17.15 18.68 -6.50
C THR A 260 -15.90 18.02 -7.05
N GLY A 261 -15.04 17.45 -6.16
CA GLY A 261 -13.81 16.78 -6.56
C GLY A 261 -14.01 15.36 -7.08
N GLU A 262 -12.91 14.70 -7.35
CA GLU A 262 -12.87 13.29 -7.77
C GLU A 262 -12.35 12.40 -6.62
N ILE A 263 -12.84 11.15 -6.59
CA ILE A 263 -12.29 10.10 -5.74
C ILE A 263 -11.57 9.11 -6.66
N ASP A 264 -10.22 9.12 -6.63
CA ASP A 264 -9.41 8.20 -7.46
C ASP A 264 -9.76 6.74 -7.15
N GLY A 265 -10.10 5.98 -8.18
CA GLY A 265 -10.49 4.58 -8.07
C GLY A 265 -11.95 4.33 -7.73
N TYR A 266 -12.78 5.35 -7.56
CA TYR A 266 -14.22 5.22 -7.33
C TYR A 266 -15.02 5.56 -8.60
N GLN A 267 -16.04 4.76 -8.88
CA GLN A 267 -17.01 5.01 -9.95
C GLN A 267 -18.41 4.93 -9.36
N HIS A 268 -19.10 6.06 -9.35
CA HIS A 268 -20.47 6.15 -8.90
C HIS A 268 -21.41 5.50 -9.92
N ASP A 269 -22.25 4.56 -9.50
CA ASP A 269 -23.14 3.80 -10.37
C ASP A 269 -24.57 4.36 -10.47
N GLY A 270 -24.92 5.30 -9.59
CA GLY A 270 -26.25 5.91 -9.53
C GLY A 270 -27.35 5.00 -8.98
N MET A 271 -27.01 3.80 -8.50
CA MET A 271 -27.98 2.80 -8.04
C MET A 271 -27.83 2.46 -6.55
N HIS A 272 -26.64 2.61 -6.00
CA HIS A 272 -26.35 2.21 -4.64
C HIS A 272 -26.00 3.40 -3.76
N ASP A 273 -26.56 3.40 -2.56
CA ASP A 273 -26.01 4.19 -1.45
C ASP A 273 -24.84 3.41 -0.85
N GLU A 274 -23.67 4.02 -0.74
CA GLU A 274 -22.46 3.31 -0.37
C GLU A 274 -21.75 3.99 0.80
N VAL A 275 -20.99 3.21 1.57
CA VAL A 275 -20.02 3.74 2.52
C VAL A 275 -18.62 3.38 2.03
N LEU A 276 -17.83 4.40 1.78
CA LEU A 276 -16.46 4.29 1.29
C LEU A 276 -15.47 4.47 2.44
N ARG A 277 -14.46 3.61 2.49
CA ARG A 277 -13.22 3.89 3.20
C ARG A 277 -12.25 4.51 2.21
N LEU A 278 -11.79 5.72 2.53
CA LEU A 278 -10.93 6.53 1.67
C LEU A 278 -9.60 6.79 2.36
N GLN A 279 -8.55 6.96 1.58
CA GLN A 279 -7.30 7.58 1.99
C GLN A 279 -7.32 9.02 1.52
N ARG A 280 -7.18 9.97 2.46
CA ARG A 280 -7.12 11.41 2.22
C ARG A 280 -5.67 11.85 2.26
N TYR A 281 -5.22 12.57 1.24
CA TYR A 281 -3.87 13.12 1.11
C TYR A 281 -3.95 14.62 1.02
N GLN A 282 -3.14 15.33 1.80
CA GLN A 282 -3.02 16.77 1.67
C GLN A 282 -2.27 17.09 0.37
N LEU A 283 -2.81 18.03 -0.41
CA LEU A 283 -2.16 18.51 -1.62
C LEU A 283 -1.19 19.63 -1.26
N ASP A 284 -0.03 19.64 -1.91
CA ASP A 284 0.86 20.78 -1.86
C ASP A 284 0.24 21.96 -2.63
N SER A 285 0.59 23.19 -2.24
CA SER A 285 0.02 24.42 -2.83
C SER A 285 0.21 24.52 -4.36
N ASP A 286 1.19 23.81 -4.91
CA ASP A 286 1.50 23.79 -6.33
C ASP A 286 0.70 22.72 -7.11
N GLU A 287 0.10 21.76 -6.43
CA GLU A 287 -0.73 20.68 -7.00
C GLU A 287 -2.23 20.92 -6.80
N SER A 288 -2.61 21.91 -5.98
CA SER A 288 -4.02 22.23 -5.72
C SER A 288 -4.63 22.95 -6.93
N VAL A 289 -5.61 22.31 -7.55
CA VAL A 289 -6.49 22.95 -8.53
C VAL A 289 -7.56 23.72 -7.75
N GLU A 290 -7.63 25.02 -7.94
CA GLU A 290 -8.64 25.96 -7.42
C GLU A 290 -9.48 25.47 -6.22
N GLY A 291 -8.87 25.51 -5.00
CA GLY A 291 -9.61 25.31 -3.75
C GLY A 291 -9.67 23.88 -3.20
N GLU A 292 -9.06 22.91 -3.86
CA GLU A 292 -8.93 21.56 -3.34
C GLU A 292 -7.71 21.45 -2.42
N GLU A 293 -7.94 21.25 -1.12
CA GLU A 293 -6.86 21.05 -0.16
C GLU A 293 -6.42 19.57 -0.06
N TYR A 294 -7.25 18.65 -0.55
CA TYR A 294 -7.05 17.20 -0.37
C TYR A 294 -7.40 16.41 -1.63
N ALA A 295 -6.59 15.38 -1.87
CA ALA A 295 -6.94 14.30 -2.79
C ALA A 295 -7.54 13.11 -2.01
N TYR A 296 -8.52 12.44 -2.62
CA TYR A 296 -9.18 11.27 -2.06
C TYR A 296 -8.97 10.06 -2.96
N VAL A 297 -8.59 8.95 -2.35
CA VAL A 297 -8.35 7.68 -3.06
C VAL A 297 -9.19 6.59 -2.41
N LEU A 298 -9.95 5.85 -3.22
CA LEU A 298 -10.73 4.71 -2.72
C LEU A 298 -9.80 3.61 -2.19
N ASP A 299 -10.02 3.22 -0.95
CA ASP A 299 -9.40 2.05 -0.35
C ASP A 299 -10.37 0.84 -0.43
N ALA A 300 -11.60 1.02 0.00
CA ALA A 300 -12.64 -0.02 -0.11
C ALA A 300 -14.06 0.57 -0.05
N VAL A 301 -15.00 -0.07 -0.73
CA VAL A 301 -16.42 0.06 -0.44
C VAL A 301 -16.73 -0.89 0.72
N ILE A 302 -17.15 -0.36 1.87
CA ILE A 302 -17.39 -1.15 3.09
C ILE A 302 -18.87 -1.47 3.31
N GLU A 303 -19.78 -0.66 2.76
CA GLU A 303 -21.21 -0.91 2.75
C GLU A 303 -21.77 -0.50 1.39
N SER A 304 -22.73 -1.25 0.86
CA SER A 304 -23.45 -0.95 -0.38
C SER A 304 -24.87 -1.45 -0.26
N ALA A 305 -25.84 -0.58 -0.54
CA ALA A 305 -27.27 -0.88 -0.50
C ALA A 305 -27.98 -0.28 -1.72
N VAL A 306 -28.85 -1.06 -2.35
CA VAL A 306 -29.69 -0.54 -3.44
C VAL A 306 -30.56 0.60 -2.90
N ALA A 307 -30.53 1.75 -3.58
CA ALA A 307 -31.38 2.88 -3.22
C ALA A 307 -32.86 2.57 -3.44
N GLU A 308 -33.69 2.99 -2.52
CA GLU A 308 -35.15 2.88 -2.60
C GLU A 308 -35.78 3.99 -3.46
#